data_fd19f1013e49646ad741a8fdadc16af3
#
_entry.id   fd19f1013e49646ad741a8fdadc16af3
#
_cell.length_a   1.000
_cell.length_b   1.000
_cell.length_c   1.000
_cell.angle_alpha   90.00
_cell.angle_beta   90.00
_cell.angle_gamma   90.00
#
_symmetry.space_group_name_H-M   'P 1'
#
loop_
_entity.id
_entity.type
_entity.pdbx_description
1 polymer ?
#
loop_
_entity_poly.entity_id
_entity_poly.type
_entity_poly.pdbx_seq_one_letter_code
_entity_poly.pdbx_strand_id
1 'polypeptide(L)'
;MTGALTTTVGGACRPTGTSATSHSPRQASSTPKNADWSALKRSLQGRLIRPGDTDYAMARKNFNPRFDTIRPSGIAYCENPHDVAECVNFVRRYGLPVAPRCGGHSYTGASLVEGLVIDVSPMSSIQVDTSSGTARIGAGARLVDVYDRLTAQGVAIPAGSCPTVGISGLTLGGGVGVVARKYGILSDRLRAVELVTADGRRLTCDDGNNSDLFWACRGGGGATFGIATDFTFSTHSTSDIVVFFISWPWSMATSVIDAWQRWAPFAPDELWSNLHVLNGQGQASPTVQVGGTYLGAQEDAERLIESLKSRIGAEPSSQVIEPTTYGHAMMIEAGCTTLSADQCHLPGGLPGQTSAGRETRECEYAASHIFTRPMTTAGIDAILSAVRTRGGLAGGGQGGIAFDALGGAVNRVRADATAFVHRDGLFNGQFTTTWETTAPSAAIRAQQAWLRALHTTMKPYASGQAYQNYADAGLADWKQAYFGSNYSKLLKVKDRYDPDRLFRSPQTVGASG
;
A
#
# COMPACT_ATOMS: atom_id res chain seq x y z
N MET A 1 -15.52 23.95 -6.79
CA MET A 1 -15.21 23.73 -8.23
C MET A 1 -13.95 22.88 -8.28
N THR A 2 -14.12 21.59 -8.29
CA THR A 2 -13.05 20.59 -8.34
C THR A 2 -12.76 20.27 -9.79
N GLY A 3 -11.62 20.72 -10.29
CA GLY A 3 -11.14 20.37 -11.63
C GLY A 3 -10.39 19.05 -11.60
N ALA A 4 -11.08 17.95 -11.79
CA ALA A 4 -10.44 16.71 -12.16
C ALA A 4 -10.14 16.75 -13.68
N LEU A 5 -8.89 16.81 -14.04
CA LEU A 5 -8.45 16.68 -15.44
C LEU A 5 -8.31 15.20 -15.77
N THR A 6 -9.33 14.65 -16.41
CA THR A 6 -9.25 13.39 -17.12
C THR A 6 -8.76 13.65 -18.55
N THR A 7 -7.61 13.15 -18.93
CA THR A 7 -7.22 13.02 -20.32
C THR A 7 -7.01 11.55 -20.67
N THR A 8 -7.96 11.03 -21.44
CA THR A 8 -7.85 9.74 -22.14
C THR A 8 -7.09 9.92 -23.44
N VAL A 9 -5.97 9.23 -23.63
CA VAL A 9 -5.44 8.91 -24.97
C VAL A 9 -4.83 7.52 -24.96
N GLY A 10 -5.42 6.62 -25.72
CA GLY A 10 -4.85 5.31 -26.00
C GLY A 10 -3.79 5.40 -27.10
N GLY A 11 -2.63 4.80 -26.87
CA GLY A 11 -1.59 4.63 -27.87
C GLY A 11 -0.70 3.44 -27.57
N ALA A 12 -0.66 2.48 -28.49
CA ALA A 12 0.20 1.32 -28.40
C ALA A 12 1.64 1.68 -28.80
N CYS A 13 2.62 1.40 -27.95
CA CYS A 13 4.04 1.56 -28.25
C CYS A 13 4.70 0.24 -28.63
N ARG A 14 5.38 0.24 -29.79
CA ARG A 14 6.39 -0.74 -30.17
C ARG A 14 7.76 -0.32 -29.61
N PRO A 15 8.59 -1.22 -29.11
CA PRO A 15 9.92 -0.87 -28.65
C PRO A 15 10.95 -0.99 -29.77
N THR A 16 11.76 0.06 -29.95
CA THR A 16 13.06 0.00 -30.64
C THR A 16 14.14 -0.13 -29.56
N GLY A 17 14.93 -1.21 -29.65
CA GLY A 17 15.96 -1.51 -28.67
C GLY A 17 17.23 -0.69 -28.87
N THR A 18 17.87 -0.33 -27.76
CA THR A 18 19.32 -0.22 -27.63
C THR A 18 19.71 -0.51 -26.17
N SER A 19 20.72 -1.35 -26.03
CA SER A 19 21.26 -1.92 -24.80
C SER A 19 21.92 -0.87 -23.92
N ALA A 20 21.59 -0.85 -22.62
CA ALA A 20 22.46 -0.32 -21.58
C ALA A 20 22.45 -1.28 -20.39
N THR A 21 23.60 -1.84 -20.11
CA THR A 21 23.88 -2.84 -19.06
C THR A 21 23.66 -2.27 -17.67
N SER A 22 22.59 -2.70 -17.01
CA SER A 22 22.45 -2.62 -15.56
C SER A 22 22.64 -4.03 -15.02
N HIS A 23 23.61 -4.25 -14.16
CA HIS A 23 23.84 -5.52 -13.48
C HIS A 23 22.73 -5.75 -12.46
N SER A 24 21.66 -6.46 -12.88
CA SER A 24 20.85 -7.26 -11.98
C SER A 24 21.40 -8.67 -11.98
N PRO A 25 21.48 -9.38 -10.83
CA PRO A 25 21.89 -10.77 -10.85
C PRO A 25 20.84 -11.54 -11.67
N ARG A 26 21.27 -12.08 -12.80
CA ARG A 26 20.49 -13.02 -13.60
C ARG A 26 20.20 -14.25 -12.74
N GLN A 27 19.03 -14.31 -12.14
CA GLN A 27 18.46 -15.61 -11.80
C GLN A 27 18.10 -16.29 -13.12
N ALA A 28 18.76 -17.38 -13.40
CA ALA A 28 18.44 -18.21 -14.54
C ALA A 28 16.98 -18.68 -14.44
N SER A 29 16.09 -18.13 -15.25
CA SER A 29 14.72 -18.60 -15.41
C SER A 29 14.75 -19.86 -16.29
N SER A 30 15.12 -20.99 -15.73
CA SER A 30 14.78 -22.26 -16.34
C SER A 30 13.37 -22.61 -15.89
N THR A 31 12.35 -22.28 -16.68
CA THR A 31 11.07 -22.99 -16.55
C THR A 31 11.39 -24.46 -16.74
N PRO A 32 11.19 -25.31 -15.72
CA PRO A 32 11.48 -26.73 -15.88
C PRO A 32 10.66 -27.23 -17.07
N LYS A 33 11.34 -27.79 -18.09
CA LYS A 33 10.71 -28.23 -19.34
C LYS A 33 9.62 -29.29 -19.13
N ASN A 34 9.45 -29.79 -17.89
CA ASN A 34 8.59 -30.92 -17.54
C ASN A 34 7.47 -30.58 -16.53
N ALA A 35 7.18 -29.33 -16.23
CA ALA A 35 6.07 -28.99 -15.32
C ALA A 35 4.72 -29.34 -15.97
N ASP A 36 3.93 -30.21 -15.32
CA ASP A 36 2.61 -30.62 -15.82
C ASP A 36 1.52 -29.59 -15.48
N TRP A 37 1.51 -28.50 -16.24
CA TRP A 37 0.52 -27.43 -16.12
C TRP A 37 -0.91 -27.91 -16.36
N SER A 38 -1.08 -28.98 -17.17
CA SER A 38 -2.40 -29.53 -17.41
C SER A 38 -2.95 -30.25 -16.18
N ALA A 39 -2.08 -30.93 -15.43
CA ALA A 39 -2.47 -31.50 -14.14
C ALA A 39 -2.86 -30.42 -13.14
N LEU A 40 -2.06 -29.34 -13.02
CA LEU A 40 -2.42 -28.21 -12.16
C LEU A 40 -3.78 -27.63 -12.58
N LYS A 41 -4.01 -27.39 -13.88
CA LYS A 41 -5.28 -26.84 -14.38
C LYS A 41 -6.48 -27.71 -13.99
N ARG A 42 -6.33 -29.03 -13.96
CA ARG A 42 -7.41 -29.96 -13.58
C ARG A 42 -7.64 -30.05 -12.08
N SER A 43 -6.63 -29.76 -11.25
CA SER A 43 -6.75 -29.81 -9.78
C SER A 43 -7.36 -28.54 -9.17
N LEU A 44 -7.41 -27.42 -9.91
CA LEU A 44 -7.98 -26.17 -9.46
C LEU A 44 -9.49 -26.10 -9.72
N GLN A 45 -10.24 -25.55 -8.76
CA GLN A 45 -11.61 -25.05 -8.99
C GLN A 45 -11.58 -23.72 -9.74
N GLY A 46 -10.58 -22.89 -9.43
CA GLY A 46 -10.34 -21.63 -10.10
C GLY A 46 -9.68 -21.77 -11.47
N ARG A 47 -9.24 -20.66 -12.01
CA ARG A 47 -8.72 -20.55 -13.37
C ARG A 47 -7.20 -20.50 -13.38
N LEU A 48 -6.56 -21.32 -14.22
CA LEU A 48 -5.15 -21.18 -14.59
C LEU A 48 -5.05 -20.50 -15.96
N ILE A 49 -4.41 -19.34 -16.02
CA ILE A 49 -4.14 -18.58 -17.25
C ILE A 49 -2.66 -18.69 -17.59
N ARG A 50 -2.36 -19.03 -18.85
CA ARG A 50 -1.02 -19.27 -19.36
C ARG A 50 -0.67 -18.36 -20.55
N PRO A 51 0.62 -18.16 -20.88
CA PRO A 51 1.02 -17.57 -22.15
C PRO A 51 0.32 -18.28 -23.32
N GLY A 52 -0.36 -17.48 -24.19
CA GLY A 52 -1.18 -17.97 -25.28
C GLY A 52 -2.69 -17.93 -25.02
N ASP A 53 -3.13 -17.88 -23.75
CA ASP A 53 -4.55 -17.68 -23.43
C ASP A 53 -4.98 -16.24 -23.71
N THR A 54 -6.23 -16.04 -24.11
CA THR A 54 -6.80 -14.72 -24.46
C THR A 54 -6.62 -13.70 -23.34
N ASP A 55 -6.85 -14.09 -22.09
CA ASP A 55 -6.80 -13.20 -20.93
C ASP A 55 -5.38 -12.95 -20.42
N TYR A 56 -4.36 -13.64 -20.92
CA TYR A 56 -3.01 -13.57 -20.36
C TYR A 56 -2.41 -12.16 -20.38
N ALA A 57 -2.64 -11.41 -21.46
CA ALA A 57 -2.12 -10.05 -21.59
C ALA A 57 -2.64 -9.10 -20.50
N MET A 58 -3.86 -9.32 -20.02
CA MET A 58 -4.46 -8.58 -18.90
C MET A 58 -4.07 -9.17 -17.55
N ALA A 59 -4.21 -10.49 -17.40
CA ALA A 59 -4.00 -11.21 -16.13
C ALA A 59 -2.57 -11.06 -15.56
N ARG A 60 -1.55 -10.90 -16.42
CA ARG A 60 -0.16 -10.72 -16.00
C ARG A 60 0.19 -9.33 -15.48
N LYS A 61 -0.73 -8.36 -15.55
CA LYS A 61 -0.47 -6.96 -15.16
C LYS A 61 -0.74 -6.75 -13.66
N ASN A 62 0.12 -5.97 -13.01
CA ASN A 62 -0.10 -5.38 -11.69
C ASN A 62 -0.68 -3.97 -11.81
N PHE A 63 -1.01 -3.35 -10.67
CA PHE A 63 -1.44 -1.94 -10.66
C PHE A 63 -0.39 -1.01 -11.27
N ASN A 64 0.89 -1.21 -10.95
CA ASN A 64 1.98 -0.36 -11.43
C ASN A 64 2.57 -0.89 -12.76
N PRO A 65 2.41 -0.15 -13.89
CA PRO A 65 2.91 -0.56 -15.21
C PRO A 65 4.44 -0.74 -15.32
N ARG A 66 5.22 -0.22 -14.37
CA ARG A 66 6.68 -0.46 -14.31
C ARG A 66 7.06 -1.92 -14.45
N PHE A 67 6.19 -2.82 -14.01
CA PHE A 67 6.44 -4.25 -13.94
C PHE A 67 5.84 -5.04 -15.11
N ASP A 68 5.28 -4.37 -16.10
CA ASP A 68 4.63 -5.00 -17.26
C ASP A 68 5.60 -5.79 -18.18
N THR A 69 6.89 -5.67 -17.96
CA THR A 69 7.92 -6.50 -18.65
C THR A 69 8.03 -7.90 -18.10
N ILE A 70 7.59 -8.15 -16.84
CA ILE A 70 7.61 -9.47 -16.23
C ILE A 70 6.59 -10.38 -16.93
N ARG A 71 6.99 -11.62 -17.21
CA ARG A 71 6.20 -12.62 -17.95
C ARG A 71 6.00 -13.87 -17.09
N PRO A 72 4.94 -13.94 -16.24
CA PRO A 72 4.62 -15.13 -15.48
C PRO A 72 4.45 -16.36 -16.39
N SER A 73 4.94 -17.52 -15.96
CA SER A 73 4.71 -18.78 -16.64
C SER A 73 3.26 -19.27 -16.49
N GLY A 74 2.56 -18.78 -15.46
CA GLY A 74 1.13 -18.96 -15.24
C GLY A 74 0.60 -18.03 -14.16
N ILE A 75 -0.68 -17.77 -14.21
CA ILE A 75 -1.44 -17.06 -13.18
C ILE A 75 -2.60 -17.96 -12.75
N ALA A 76 -2.60 -18.42 -11.50
CA ALA A 76 -3.67 -19.20 -10.92
C ALA A 76 -4.58 -18.30 -10.10
N TYR A 77 -5.79 -18.07 -10.55
CA TYR A 77 -6.86 -17.42 -9.79
C TYR A 77 -7.50 -18.47 -8.89
N CYS A 78 -7.16 -18.44 -7.60
CA CYS A 78 -7.57 -19.43 -6.62
C CYS A 78 -8.91 -19.04 -5.99
N GLU A 79 -9.91 -19.92 -6.07
CA GLU A 79 -11.24 -19.69 -5.52
C GLU A 79 -11.37 -20.10 -4.04
N ASN A 80 -10.42 -20.89 -3.55
CA ASN A 80 -10.45 -21.42 -2.19
C ASN A 80 -9.04 -21.79 -1.68
N PRO A 81 -8.89 -22.10 -0.37
CA PRO A 81 -7.58 -22.50 0.19
C PRO A 81 -7.00 -23.80 -0.36
N HIS A 82 -7.83 -24.69 -0.93
CA HIS A 82 -7.34 -25.92 -1.58
C HIS A 82 -6.57 -25.58 -2.86
N ASP A 83 -7.10 -24.68 -3.69
CA ASP A 83 -6.42 -24.22 -4.90
C ASP A 83 -5.05 -23.63 -4.59
N VAL A 84 -4.97 -22.82 -3.51
CA VAL A 84 -3.69 -22.24 -3.04
C VAL A 84 -2.72 -23.35 -2.65
N ALA A 85 -3.17 -24.37 -1.90
CA ALA A 85 -2.33 -25.48 -1.49
C ALA A 85 -1.84 -26.31 -2.70
N GLU A 86 -2.69 -26.56 -3.69
CA GLU A 86 -2.31 -27.23 -4.95
C GLU A 86 -1.25 -26.43 -5.71
N CYS A 87 -1.40 -25.12 -5.81
CA CYS A 87 -0.40 -24.25 -6.42
C CYS A 87 0.93 -24.26 -5.66
N VAL A 88 0.91 -24.21 -4.32
CA VAL A 88 2.11 -24.29 -3.47
C VAL A 88 2.81 -25.66 -3.68
N ASN A 89 2.07 -26.75 -3.67
CA ASN A 89 2.62 -28.09 -3.90
C ASN A 89 3.20 -28.23 -5.31
N PHE A 90 2.54 -27.63 -6.31
CA PHE A 90 3.02 -27.59 -7.68
C PHE A 90 4.37 -26.86 -7.80
N VAL A 91 4.49 -25.66 -7.27
CA VAL A 91 5.75 -24.90 -7.36
C VAL A 91 6.88 -25.55 -6.59
N ARG A 92 6.59 -26.20 -5.45
CA ARG A 92 7.58 -27.01 -4.71
C ARG A 92 8.08 -28.21 -5.52
N ARG A 93 7.15 -28.95 -6.11
CA ARG A 93 7.47 -30.16 -6.92
C ARG A 93 8.38 -29.82 -8.09
N TYR A 94 8.15 -28.70 -8.75
CA TYR A 94 8.86 -28.34 -9.97
C TYR A 94 9.94 -27.27 -9.78
N GLY A 95 10.19 -26.81 -8.55
CA GLY A 95 11.19 -25.78 -8.24
C GLY A 95 10.91 -24.43 -8.91
N LEU A 96 9.62 -24.08 -9.12
CA LEU A 96 9.24 -22.86 -9.80
C LEU A 96 9.29 -21.65 -8.86
N PRO A 97 9.71 -20.48 -9.34
CA PRO A 97 9.48 -19.24 -8.63
C PRO A 97 7.98 -18.98 -8.42
N VAL A 98 7.62 -18.38 -7.28
CA VAL A 98 6.23 -18.11 -6.91
C VAL A 98 6.07 -16.70 -6.36
N ALA A 99 4.96 -16.04 -6.69
CA ALA A 99 4.55 -14.78 -6.10
C ALA A 99 3.06 -14.83 -5.75
N PRO A 100 2.67 -14.60 -4.48
CA PRO A 100 1.27 -14.36 -4.12
C PRO A 100 0.81 -12.98 -4.60
N ARG A 101 -0.44 -12.89 -5.04
CA ARG A 101 -1.07 -11.64 -5.46
C ARG A 101 -2.49 -11.53 -4.91
N CYS A 102 -2.85 -10.33 -4.44
CA CYS A 102 -4.19 -9.84 -4.22
C CYS A 102 -4.41 -8.60 -5.12
N GLY A 103 -4.37 -7.37 -4.61
CA GLY A 103 -4.53 -6.13 -5.39
C GLY A 103 -3.39 -5.79 -6.37
N GLY A 104 -2.21 -6.39 -6.22
CA GLY A 104 -1.08 -6.13 -7.11
C GLY A 104 -0.42 -4.75 -6.95
N HIS A 105 -0.55 -4.10 -5.79
CA HIS A 105 -0.05 -2.75 -5.49
C HIS A 105 1.40 -2.70 -4.96
N SER A 106 2.15 -3.81 -4.97
CA SER A 106 3.53 -3.79 -4.49
C SER A 106 4.39 -2.77 -5.24
N TYR A 107 4.99 -1.82 -4.54
CA TYR A 107 5.92 -0.82 -5.09
C TYR A 107 7.21 -1.43 -5.64
N THR A 108 7.55 -2.64 -5.22
CA THR A 108 8.74 -3.37 -5.71
C THR A 108 8.41 -4.44 -6.74
N GLY A 109 7.12 -4.63 -7.09
CA GLY A 109 6.68 -5.66 -8.01
C GLY A 109 6.67 -7.08 -7.43
N ALA A 110 6.76 -7.24 -6.11
CA ALA A 110 6.85 -8.54 -5.42
C ALA A 110 5.63 -9.46 -5.65
N SER A 111 4.53 -8.95 -6.23
CA SER A 111 3.35 -9.74 -6.61
C SER A 111 3.45 -10.34 -8.02
N LEU A 112 4.61 -10.23 -8.68
CA LEU A 112 4.88 -10.82 -10.00
C LEU A 112 6.21 -11.56 -9.99
N VAL A 113 6.27 -12.63 -10.79
CA VAL A 113 7.48 -13.43 -10.98
C VAL A 113 7.43 -14.15 -12.33
N GLU A 114 8.59 -14.45 -12.91
CA GLU A 114 8.71 -15.36 -14.07
C GLU A 114 8.56 -16.82 -13.66
N GLY A 115 7.41 -17.15 -13.06
CA GLY A 115 7.04 -18.43 -12.48
C GLY A 115 5.53 -18.51 -12.36
N LEU A 116 5.01 -18.99 -11.23
CA LEU A 116 3.57 -19.04 -10.94
C LEU A 116 3.17 -17.86 -10.06
N VAL A 117 2.22 -17.05 -10.53
CA VAL A 117 1.49 -16.10 -9.70
C VAL A 117 0.27 -16.81 -9.11
N ILE A 118 0.17 -16.84 -7.78
CA ILE A 118 -0.99 -17.36 -7.05
C ILE A 118 -1.85 -16.16 -6.66
N ASP A 119 -2.94 -15.96 -7.38
CA ASP A 119 -3.82 -14.81 -7.21
C ASP A 119 -5.05 -15.20 -6.39
N VAL A 120 -5.21 -14.55 -5.25
CA VAL A 120 -6.30 -14.80 -4.31
C VAL A 120 -7.51 -13.87 -4.52
N SER A 121 -7.51 -13.04 -5.57
CA SER A 121 -8.60 -12.10 -5.85
C SER A 121 -10.00 -12.73 -5.89
N PRO A 122 -10.21 -14.00 -6.33
CA PRO A 122 -11.52 -14.62 -6.26
C PRO A 122 -12.05 -14.83 -4.83
N MET A 123 -11.17 -14.95 -3.84
CA MET A 123 -11.58 -15.09 -2.43
C MET A 123 -11.90 -13.73 -1.82
N SER A 124 -12.99 -13.08 -2.24
CA SER A 124 -13.36 -11.71 -1.87
C SER A 124 -14.61 -11.60 -1.00
N SER A 125 -15.05 -12.69 -0.38
CA SER A 125 -16.23 -12.69 0.48
C SER A 125 -16.04 -11.77 1.69
N ILE A 126 -17.10 -11.03 2.07
CA ILE A 126 -17.11 -10.15 3.23
C ILE A 126 -18.36 -10.47 4.06
N GLN A 127 -18.14 -10.95 5.27
CA GLN A 127 -19.18 -11.34 6.21
C GLN A 127 -19.03 -10.53 7.49
N VAL A 128 -20.11 -9.89 7.93
CA VAL A 128 -20.13 -9.07 9.15
C VAL A 128 -20.98 -9.78 10.20
N ASP A 129 -20.42 -9.90 11.39
CA ASP A 129 -21.15 -10.31 12.58
C ASP A 129 -21.17 -9.14 13.57
N THR A 130 -22.23 -8.38 13.55
CA THR A 130 -22.43 -7.23 14.44
C THR A 130 -22.60 -7.65 15.89
N SER A 131 -23.05 -8.89 16.16
CA SER A 131 -23.23 -9.40 17.52
C SER A 131 -21.91 -9.66 18.24
N SER A 132 -20.92 -10.16 17.53
CA SER A 132 -19.55 -10.35 18.03
C SER A 132 -18.63 -9.14 17.78
N GLY A 133 -19.08 -8.14 17.02
CA GLY A 133 -18.25 -6.99 16.60
C GLY A 133 -17.09 -7.41 15.71
N THR A 134 -17.29 -8.39 14.81
CA THR A 134 -16.25 -8.89 13.93
C THR A 134 -16.67 -8.86 12.46
N ALA A 135 -15.68 -8.83 11.57
CA ALA A 135 -15.84 -9.03 10.15
C ALA A 135 -14.85 -10.09 9.65
N ARG A 136 -15.36 -11.08 8.92
CA ARG A 136 -14.57 -12.06 8.20
C ARG A 136 -14.45 -11.64 6.74
N ILE A 137 -13.21 -11.48 6.26
CA ILE A 137 -12.89 -10.90 4.96
C ILE A 137 -11.94 -11.82 4.22
N GLY A 138 -12.37 -12.31 3.06
CA GLY A 138 -11.55 -13.12 2.18
C GLY A 138 -10.33 -12.35 1.67
N ALA A 139 -9.21 -13.04 1.56
CA ALA A 139 -7.90 -12.44 1.30
C ALA A 139 -7.79 -11.70 -0.04
N GLY A 140 -8.74 -11.88 -0.95
CA GLY A 140 -8.80 -11.23 -2.27
C GLY A 140 -9.56 -9.92 -2.31
N ALA A 141 -10.27 -9.54 -1.24
CA ALA A 141 -11.12 -8.35 -1.22
C ALA A 141 -10.34 -7.05 -1.51
N ARG A 142 -10.97 -6.13 -2.24
CA ARG A 142 -10.48 -4.76 -2.45
C ARG A 142 -11.00 -3.86 -1.34
N LEU A 143 -10.25 -2.79 -1.02
CA LEU A 143 -10.63 -1.90 0.07
C LEU A 143 -11.96 -1.19 -0.20
N VAL A 144 -12.24 -0.81 -1.44
CA VAL A 144 -13.52 -0.18 -1.78
C VAL A 144 -14.70 -1.11 -1.44
N ASP A 145 -14.61 -2.42 -1.77
CA ASP A 145 -15.65 -3.40 -1.44
C ASP A 145 -15.77 -3.61 0.08
N VAL A 146 -14.63 -3.60 0.77
CA VAL A 146 -14.60 -3.74 2.24
C VAL A 146 -15.33 -2.55 2.88
N TYR A 147 -15.03 -1.33 2.48
CA TYR A 147 -15.70 -0.15 3.03
C TYR A 147 -17.19 -0.12 2.68
N ASP A 148 -17.54 -0.33 1.41
CA ASP A 148 -18.94 -0.36 0.98
C ASP A 148 -19.76 -1.37 1.81
N ARG A 149 -19.25 -2.60 1.93
CA ARG A 149 -19.95 -3.68 2.63
C ARG A 149 -20.04 -3.48 4.13
N LEU A 150 -18.97 -2.98 4.79
CA LEU A 150 -18.94 -2.80 6.24
C LEU A 150 -19.79 -1.59 6.65
N THR A 151 -19.66 -0.46 5.95
CA THR A 151 -20.38 0.76 6.32
C THR A 151 -21.88 0.66 6.08
N ALA A 152 -22.32 -0.14 5.10
CA ALA A 152 -23.73 -0.49 4.91
C ALA A 152 -24.34 -1.21 6.14
N GLN A 153 -23.51 -1.75 7.05
CA GLN A 153 -23.95 -2.39 8.29
C GLN A 153 -23.55 -1.59 9.54
N GLY A 154 -23.19 -0.33 9.38
CA GLY A 154 -22.87 0.58 10.49
C GLY A 154 -21.53 0.28 11.18
N VAL A 155 -20.64 -0.48 10.55
CA VAL A 155 -19.32 -0.84 11.12
C VAL A 155 -18.20 -0.56 10.12
N ALA A 156 -16.96 -0.49 10.61
CA ALA A 156 -15.76 -0.31 9.78
C ALA A 156 -14.52 -0.95 10.43
N ILE A 157 -13.41 -0.96 9.66
CA ILE A 157 -12.06 -1.29 10.12
C ILE A 157 -11.10 -0.16 9.68
N PRO A 158 -10.00 0.11 10.41
CA PRO A 158 -9.10 1.23 10.13
C PRO A 158 -8.10 0.88 9.01
N ALA A 159 -8.60 0.56 7.79
CA ALA A 159 -7.76 0.23 6.65
C ALA A 159 -7.29 1.48 5.89
N GLY A 160 -6.42 1.31 4.89
CA GLY A 160 -5.95 2.40 4.02
C GLY A 160 -7.04 2.92 3.08
N SER A 161 -6.79 4.01 2.37
CA SER A 161 -7.79 4.70 1.54
C SER A 161 -7.77 4.27 0.05
N CYS A 162 -6.66 3.77 -0.49
CA CYS A 162 -6.60 3.41 -1.92
C CYS A 162 -7.59 2.29 -2.28
N PRO A 163 -8.55 2.51 -3.20
CA PRO A 163 -9.73 1.64 -3.38
C PRO A 163 -9.38 0.26 -3.93
N THR A 164 -8.45 0.18 -4.86
CA THR A 164 -8.05 -1.06 -5.54
C THR A 164 -6.95 -1.85 -4.82
N VAL A 165 -6.45 -1.33 -3.68
CA VAL A 165 -5.52 -2.07 -2.82
C VAL A 165 -6.21 -3.31 -2.26
N GLY A 166 -5.49 -4.44 -2.27
CA GLY A 166 -5.97 -5.68 -1.69
C GLY A 166 -5.73 -5.77 -0.20
N ILE A 167 -6.72 -6.28 0.53
CA ILE A 167 -6.69 -6.40 2.00
C ILE A 167 -5.47 -7.17 2.51
N SER A 168 -5.01 -8.21 1.79
CA SER A 168 -3.95 -9.11 2.26
C SER A 168 -2.61 -8.42 2.42
N GLY A 169 -2.09 -7.81 1.36
CA GLY A 169 -0.77 -7.18 1.41
C GLY A 169 -0.75 -6.03 2.43
N LEU A 170 -1.83 -5.26 2.47
CA LEU A 170 -1.99 -4.14 3.39
C LEU A 170 -1.95 -4.61 4.85
N THR A 171 -2.77 -5.61 5.23
CA THR A 171 -2.84 -6.14 6.59
C THR A 171 -1.52 -6.74 7.05
N LEU A 172 -0.91 -7.60 6.21
CA LEU A 172 0.31 -8.31 6.55
C LEU A 172 1.52 -7.38 6.76
N GLY A 173 1.51 -6.19 6.14
CA GLY A 173 2.52 -5.16 6.36
C GLY A 173 2.14 -4.09 7.39
N GLY A 174 0.95 -4.18 8.00
CA GLY A 174 0.49 -3.23 9.02
C GLY A 174 -0.84 -2.56 8.66
N GLY A 175 -0.87 -1.72 7.63
CA GLY A 175 -2.08 -1.03 7.14
C GLY A 175 -2.38 0.26 7.90
N VAL A 176 -1.67 1.33 7.57
CA VAL A 176 -1.97 2.69 8.07
C VAL A 176 -3.15 3.26 7.27
N GLY A 177 -4.11 3.86 7.96
CA GLY A 177 -5.30 4.46 7.36
C GLY A 177 -5.73 5.75 8.06
N VAL A 178 -6.76 6.38 7.51
CA VAL A 178 -7.22 7.74 7.86
C VAL A 178 -7.91 7.86 9.24
N VAL A 179 -8.05 6.77 9.98
CA VAL A 179 -8.54 6.74 11.37
C VAL A 179 -7.60 5.99 12.30
N ALA A 180 -6.35 5.75 11.85
CA ALA A 180 -5.39 4.94 12.59
C ALA A 180 -5.05 5.53 13.98
N ARG A 181 -5.11 6.83 14.16
CA ARG A 181 -4.84 7.49 15.45
C ARG A 181 -5.87 7.12 16.51
N LYS A 182 -7.14 6.89 16.11
CA LYS A 182 -8.22 6.48 17.03
C LYS A 182 -8.25 4.97 17.27
N TYR A 183 -8.08 4.17 16.20
CA TYR A 183 -8.38 2.75 16.25
C TYR A 183 -7.15 1.83 16.11
N GLY A 184 -5.94 2.37 15.93
CA GLY A 184 -4.74 1.62 15.57
C GLY A 184 -4.64 1.37 14.07
N ILE A 185 -3.56 0.73 13.64
CA ILE A 185 -3.41 0.29 12.25
C ILE A 185 -4.26 -0.96 12.00
N LEU A 186 -4.51 -1.30 10.72
CA LEU A 186 -5.39 -2.41 10.36
C LEU A 186 -4.99 -3.74 11.03
N SER A 187 -3.69 -4.05 11.09
CA SER A 187 -3.20 -5.28 11.73
C SER A 187 -3.40 -5.31 13.26
N ASP A 188 -3.64 -4.18 13.92
CA ASP A 188 -3.97 -4.13 15.35
C ASP A 188 -5.41 -4.60 15.61
N ARG A 189 -6.24 -4.60 14.58
CA ARG A 189 -7.64 -5.07 14.64
C ARG A 189 -7.79 -6.53 14.23
N LEU A 190 -6.70 -7.17 13.76
CA LEU A 190 -6.72 -8.57 13.35
C LEU A 190 -6.93 -9.49 14.57
N ARG A 191 -7.89 -10.41 14.46
CA ARG A 191 -8.21 -11.45 15.46
C ARG A 191 -7.71 -12.82 15.04
N ALA A 192 -7.82 -13.13 13.73
CA ALA A 192 -7.32 -14.37 13.18
C ALA A 192 -6.97 -14.20 11.70
N VAL A 193 -6.08 -15.04 11.20
CA VAL A 193 -5.78 -15.19 9.78
C VAL A 193 -5.71 -16.67 9.43
N GLU A 194 -6.36 -17.04 8.33
CA GLU A 194 -6.17 -18.35 7.71
C GLU A 194 -5.14 -18.22 6.59
N LEU A 195 -4.18 -19.14 6.54
CA LEU A 195 -3.16 -19.11 5.50
C LEU A 195 -2.68 -20.51 5.11
N VAL A 196 -2.12 -20.61 3.90
CA VAL A 196 -1.41 -21.78 3.40
C VAL A 196 0.08 -21.53 3.52
N THR A 197 0.77 -22.39 4.27
CA THR A 197 2.22 -22.32 4.50
C THR A 197 3.02 -22.87 3.33
N ALA A 198 4.34 -22.72 3.35
CA ALA A 198 5.23 -23.17 2.28
C ALA A 198 5.22 -24.68 2.06
N ASP A 199 4.82 -25.46 3.05
CA ASP A 199 4.65 -26.93 2.94
C ASP A 199 3.23 -27.36 2.49
N GLY A 200 2.36 -26.39 2.14
CA GLY A 200 1.01 -26.64 1.65
C GLY A 200 -0.04 -26.88 2.74
N ARG A 201 0.32 -26.80 4.04
CA ARG A 201 -0.66 -26.93 5.13
C ARG A 201 -1.50 -25.68 5.27
N ARG A 202 -2.77 -25.87 5.57
CA ARG A 202 -3.69 -24.79 5.94
C ARG A 202 -3.66 -24.62 7.46
N LEU A 203 -3.42 -23.40 7.92
CA LEU A 203 -3.32 -23.05 9.33
C LEU A 203 -4.25 -21.89 9.64
N THR A 204 -4.93 -21.98 10.80
CA THR A 204 -5.54 -20.84 11.47
C THR A 204 -4.54 -20.30 12.50
N CYS A 205 -4.32 -18.99 12.45
CA CYS A 205 -3.39 -18.31 13.34
C CYS A 205 -4.15 -17.21 14.10
N ASP A 206 -4.06 -17.26 15.41
CA ASP A 206 -4.64 -16.32 16.36
C ASP A 206 -3.80 -16.29 17.64
N ASP A 207 -4.24 -15.61 18.70
CA ASP A 207 -3.49 -15.52 19.95
C ASP A 207 -3.31 -16.89 20.65
N GLY A 208 -4.20 -17.87 20.41
CA GLY A 208 -4.14 -19.22 20.98
C GLY A 208 -3.50 -20.26 20.07
N ASN A 209 -3.55 -20.06 18.74
CA ASN A 209 -3.11 -21.02 17.74
C ASN A 209 -2.05 -20.40 16.83
N ASN A 210 -0.89 -21.09 16.67
CA ASN A 210 0.23 -20.59 15.84
C ASN A 210 0.55 -19.12 16.14
N SER A 211 0.60 -18.76 17.39
CA SER A 211 0.66 -17.38 17.88
C SER A 211 1.94 -16.64 17.43
N ASP A 212 3.04 -17.34 17.20
CA ASP A 212 4.27 -16.79 16.64
C ASP A 212 4.08 -16.37 15.16
N LEU A 213 3.37 -17.18 14.39
CA LEU A 213 3.01 -16.85 13.01
C LEU A 213 1.95 -15.74 12.97
N PHE A 214 0.98 -15.77 13.87
CA PHE A 214 0.01 -14.68 14.03
C PHE A 214 0.68 -13.34 14.35
N TRP A 215 1.65 -13.34 15.26
CA TRP A 215 2.48 -12.17 15.54
C TRP A 215 3.19 -11.66 14.28
N ALA A 216 3.77 -12.56 13.48
CA ALA A 216 4.47 -12.22 12.24
C ALA A 216 3.53 -11.68 11.15
N CYS A 217 2.29 -12.15 11.06
CA CYS A 217 1.26 -11.66 10.14
C CYS A 217 0.78 -10.23 10.46
N ARG A 218 1.14 -9.68 11.61
CA ARG A 218 0.79 -8.33 12.04
C ARG A 218 1.95 -7.35 11.82
N GLY A 219 2.39 -7.19 10.55
CA GLY A 219 3.43 -6.22 10.16
C GLY A 219 4.73 -6.83 9.60
N GLY A 220 4.84 -8.16 9.51
CA GLY A 220 6.04 -8.83 8.98
C GLY A 220 6.18 -8.80 7.45
N GLY A 221 5.24 -8.17 6.76
CA GLY A 221 5.22 -8.02 5.31
C GLY A 221 4.44 -9.10 4.57
N GLY A 222 3.82 -8.71 3.46
CA GLY A 222 3.08 -9.61 2.59
C GLY A 222 3.98 -10.66 1.94
N ALA A 223 3.41 -11.84 1.64
CA ALA A 223 4.08 -12.91 0.91
C ALA A 223 5.37 -13.46 1.58
N THR A 224 5.46 -13.38 2.89
CA THR A 224 6.68 -13.77 3.62
C THR A 224 6.59 -15.16 4.23
N PHE A 225 5.50 -15.47 4.91
CA PHE A 225 5.39 -16.68 5.74
C PHE A 225 4.40 -17.70 5.19
N GLY A 226 3.58 -17.30 4.23
CA GLY A 226 2.50 -18.08 3.62
C GLY A 226 1.60 -17.19 2.77
N ILE A 227 0.57 -17.79 2.20
CA ILE A 227 -0.45 -17.10 1.41
C ILE A 227 -1.72 -17.06 2.24
N ALA A 228 -2.13 -15.86 2.68
CA ALA A 228 -3.38 -15.68 3.41
C ALA A 228 -4.58 -15.97 2.51
N THR A 229 -5.61 -16.58 3.07
CA THR A 229 -6.85 -16.94 2.40
C THR A 229 -8.07 -16.28 3.02
N ASP A 230 -7.98 -15.87 4.30
CA ASP A 230 -9.06 -15.22 5.03
C ASP A 230 -8.52 -14.44 6.24
N PHE A 231 -9.21 -13.39 6.66
CA PHE A 231 -8.90 -12.57 7.83
C PHE A 231 -10.16 -12.34 8.66
N THR A 232 -10.04 -12.41 9.98
CA THR A 232 -11.09 -11.98 10.91
C THR A 232 -10.60 -10.74 11.67
N PHE A 233 -11.35 -9.64 11.55
CA PHE A 233 -11.04 -8.37 12.22
C PHE A 233 -12.06 -8.04 13.30
N SER A 234 -11.62 -7.33 14.35
CA SER A 234 -12.56 -6.56 15.18
C SER A 234 -12.98 -5.32 14.41
N THR A 235 -14.27 -5.07 14.36
CA THR A 235 -14.83 -3.85 13.80
C THR A 235 -14.96 -2.74 14.86
N HIS A 236 -15.22 -1.53 14.42
CA HIS A 236 -15.73 -0.43 15.24
C HIS A 236 -17.00 0.12 14.60
N SER A 237 -17.87 0.74 15.37
CA SER A 237 -19.04 1.42 14.84
C SER A 237 -18.62 2.59 13.95
N THR A 238 -19.37 2.81 12.87
CA THR A 238 -19.28 4.06 12.12
C THR A 238 -19.94 5.18 12.90
N SER A 239 -19.38 6.38 12.78
CA SER A 239 -19.94 7.62 13.31
C SER A 239 -19.90 8.69 12.22
N ASP A 240 -20.54 9.81 12.46
CA ASP A 240 -20.32 10.99 11.64
C ASP A 240 -18.84 11.36 11.66
N ILE A 241 -18.35 11.79 10.52
CA ILE A 241 -16.96 12.13 10.28
C ILE A 241 -16.90 13.43 9.50
N VAL A 242 -15.94 14.26 9.81
CA VAL A 242 -15.65 15.47 9.07
C VAL A 242 -14.42 15.23 8.22
N VAL A 243 -14.48 15.50 6.93
CA VAL A 243 -13.31 15.55 6.05
C VAL A 243 -12.89 17.01 5.84
N PHE A 244 -11.60 17.26 5.75
CA PHE A 244 -11.10 18.59 5.47
C PHE A 244 -9.91 18.60 4.53
N PHE A 245 -9.85 19.64 3.67
CA PHE A 245 -8.74 19.89 2.76
C PHE A 245 -8.47 21.40 2.74
N ILE A 246 -7.25 21.79 3.12
CA ILE A 246 -6.87 23.17 3.33
C ILE A 246 -5.55 23.45 2.64
N SER A 247 -5.52 24.43 1.75
CA SER A 247 -4.31 24.78 1.00
C SER A 247 -3.85 26.19 1.33
N TRP A 248 -2.54 26.38 1.32
CA TRP A 248 -1.90 27.69 1.48
C TRP A 248 -1.07 28.06 0.25
N PRO A 249 -0.81 29.36 0.03
CA PRO A 249 0.17 29.78 -0.97
C PRO A 249 1.53 29.13 -0.71
N TRP A 250 2.25 28.78 -1.77
CA TRP A 250 3.57 28.15 -1.65
C TRP A 250 4.57 28.95 -0.79
N SER A 251 4.45 30.28 -0.75
CA SER A 251 5.26 31.14 0.13
C SER A 251 5.13 30.81 1.62
N MET A 252 4.02 30.16 2.00
CA MET A 252 3.75 29.74 3.39
C MET A 252 4.19 28.31 3.69
N ALA A 253 4.75 27.57 2.71
CA ALA A 253 5.01 26.14 2.84
C ALA A 253 5.91 25.79 4.04
N THR A 254 6.92 26.61 4.36
CA THR A 254 7.78 26.41 5.55
C THR A 254 6.96 26.47 6.84
N SER A 255 6.11 27.51 7.00
CA SER A 255 5.26 27.68 8.19
C SER A 255 4.21 26.56 8.29
N VAL A 256 3.62 26.15 7.15
CA VAL A 256 2.63 25.07 7.12
C VAL A 256 3.26 23.74 7.56
N ILE A 257 4.41 23.37 7.03
CA ILE A 257 5.10 22.11 7.40
C ILE A 257 5.50 22.16 8.88
N ASP A 258 6.10 23.26 9.35
CA ASP A 258 6.54 23.36 10.75
C ASP A 258 5.36 23.33 11.72
N ALA A 259 4.26 24.03 11.42
CA ALA A 259 3.06 24.01 12.24
C ALA A 259 2.41 22.62 12.25
N TRP A 260 2.24 21.98 11.07
CA TRP A 260 1.59 20.70 10.94
C TRP A 260 2.32 19.58 11.73
N GLN A 261 3.64 19.48 11.60
CA GLN A 261 4.42 18.43 12.28
C GLN A 261 4.40 18.56 13.81
N ARG A 262 4.05 19.73 14.34
CA ARG A 262 3.91 20.02 15.78
C ARG A 262 2.45 20.01 16.25
N TRP A 263 1.51 19.89 15.33
CA TRP A 263 0.08 19.88 15.62
C TRP A 263 -0.53 18.50 15.39
N ALA A 264 -0.43 17.95 14.18
CA ALA A 264 -1.14 16.74 13.79
C ALA A 264 -0.81 15.50 14.64
N PRO A 265 0.47 15.19 14.97
CA PRO A 265 0.79 14.03 15.81
C PRO A 265 0.31 14.14 17.26
N PHE A 266 0.03 15.36 17.72
CA PHE A 266 -0.35 15.65 19.11
C PHE A 266 -1.81 16.06 19.28
N ALA A 267 -2.58 16.06 18.20
CA ALA A 267 -4.01 16.31 18.23
C ALA A 267 -4.76 15.19 18.99
N PRO A 268 -6.03 15.39 19.39
CA PRO A 268 -6.87 14.31 19.90
C PRO A 268 -6.88 13.10 18.96
N ASP A 269 -7.11 11.92 19.49
CA ASP A 269 -7.08 10.67 18.71
C ASP A 269 -8.11 10.63 17.57
N GLU A 270 -9.20 11.37 17.74
CA GLU A 270 -10.28 11.54 16.76
C GLU A 270 -9.83 12.22 15.47
N LEU A 271 -8.76 13.03 15.55
CA LEU A 271 -8.21 13.73 14.38
C LEU A 271 -7.06 12.91 13.78
N TRP A 272 -7.20 12.56 12.51
CA TRP A 272 -6.09 12.16 11.67
C TRP A 272 -5.86 13.22 10.60
N SER A 273 -4.60 13.46 10.24
CA SER A 273 -4.26 14.45 9.21
C SER A 273 -3.07 14.00 8.38
N ASN A 274 -3.10 14.36 7.11
CA ASN A 274 -1.97 14.29 6.19
C ASN A 274 -1.51 15.70 5.77
N LEU A 275 -0.31 15.74 5.18
CA LEU A 275 0.24 16.96 4.58
C LEU A 275 0.90 16.58 3.25
N HIS A 276 0.41 17.14 2.15
CA HIS A 276 0.93 16.94 0.81
C HIS A 276 1.79 18.13 0.39
N VAL A 277 3.02 17.84 -0.03
CA VAL A 277 3.96 18.82 -0.58
C VAL A 277 4.40 18.28 -1.94
N LEU A 278 3.75 18.73 -3.01
CA LEU A 278 3.82 18.11 -4.33
C LEU A 278 4.09 19.14 -5.43
N ASN A 279 4.70 18.68 -6.53
CA ASN A 279 4.85 19.44 -7.75
C ASN A 279 4.74 18.53 -8.98
N GLY A 280 4.11 19.03 -10.03
CA GLY A 280 3.93 18.32 -11.30
C GLY A 280 4.58 19.05 -12.46
N GLN A 281 4.84 18.32 -13.53
CA GLN A 281 5.38 18.93 -14.77
C GLN A 281 4.42 20.02 -15.28
N GLY A 282 4.95 21.21 -15.53
CA GLY A 282 4.17 22.33 -16.06
C GLY A 282 3.27 23.04 -15.06
N GLN A 283 3.28 22.66 -13.78
CA GLN A 283 2.60 23.43 -12.75
C GLN A 283 3.31 24.77 -12.49
N ALA A 284 2.53 25.84 -12.39
CA ALA A 284 3.07 27.18 -12.17
C ALA A 284 3.73 27.33 -10.79
N SER A 285 3.26 26.59 -9.80
CA SER A 285 3.78 26.55 -8.43
C SER A 285 3.52 25.20 -7.79
N PRO A 286 4.42 24.72 -6.93
CA PRO A 286 4.15 23.54 -6.10
C PRO A 286 2.95 23.77 -5.18
N THR A 287 2.35 22.68 -4.70
CA THR A 287 1.24 22.70 -3.76
C THR A 287 1.70 22.35 -2.35
N VAL A 288 1.08 22.99 -1.36
CA VAL A 288 1.13 22.59 0.06
C VAL A 288 -0.30 22.53 0.57
N GLN A 289 -0.74 21.33 0.96
CA GLN A 289 -2.11 21.07 1.38
C GLN A 289 -2.12 20.17 2.61
N VAL A 290 -2.90 20.57 3.60
CA VAL A 290 -3.24 19.75 4.76
C VAL A 290 -4.61 19.17 4.54
N GLY A 291 -4.72 17.83 4.61
CA GLY A 291 -5.98 17.11 4.60
C GLY A 291 -6.17 16.33 5.88
N GLY A 292 -7.35 15.73 6.02
CA GLY A 292 -7.60 14.81 7.11
C GLY A 292 -9.05 14.55 7.42
N THR A 293 -9.24 13.79 8.50
CA THR A 293 -10.54 13.37 9.01
C THR A 293 -10.66 13.66 10.50
N TYR A 294 -11.86 13.94 10.95
CA TYR A 294 -12.19 14.07 12.37
C TYR A 294 -13.44 13.26 12.71
N LEU A 295 -13.33 12.36 13.67
CA LEU A 295 -14.45 11.55 14.17
C LEU A 295 -15.17 12.30 15.27
N GLY A 296 -16.24 13.03 14.92
CA GLY A 296 -17.01 13.85 15.85
C GLY A 296 -17.70 15.02 15.17
N ALA A 297 -18.13 16.01 15.97
CA ALA A 297 -18.87 17.17 15.49
C ALA A 297 -17.98 18.11 14.66
N GLN A 298 -18.59 18.78 13.69
CA GLN A 298 -17.91 19.73 12.81
C GLN A 298 -17.25 20.88 13.58
N GLU A 299 -17.92 21.42 14.58
CA GLU A 299 -17.43 22.54 15.39
C GLU A 299 -16.14 22.18 16.14
N ASP A 300 -15.98 20.90 16.53
CA ASP A 300 -14.75 20.43 17.17
C ASP A 300 -13.60 20.37 16.16
N ALA A 301 -13.87 19.86 14.95
CA ALA A 301 -12.91 19.84 13.85
C ALA A 301 -12.46 21.26 13.50
N GLU A 302 -13.42 22.21 13.36
CA GLU A 302 -13.14 23.60 13.06
C GLU A 302 -12.27 24.26 14.12
N ARG A 303 -12.51 24.02 15.42
CA ARG A 303 -11.65 24.54 16.50
C ARG A 303 -10.21 24.02 16.40
N LEU A 304 -10.04 22.74 16.09
CA LEU A 304 -8.70 22.16 15.90
C LEU A 304 -8.00 22.76 14.68
N ILE A 305 -8.71 22.93 13.57
CA ILE A 305 -8.20 23.53 12.34
C ILE A 305 -7.82 25.00 12.59
N GLU A 306 -8.64 25.75 13.33
CA GLU A 306 -8.34 27.13 13.69
C GLU A 306 -7.05 27.24 14.53
N SER A 307 -6.80 26.26 15.41
CA SER A 307 -5.53 26.19 16.14
C SER A 307 -4.32 25.96 15.23
N LEU A 308 -4.48 25.21 14.13
CA LEU A 308 -3.44 25.04 13.11
C LEU A 308 -3.22 26.35 12.34
N LYS A 309 -4.29 27.00 11.88
CA LYS A 309 -4.21 28.31 11.19
C LYS A 309 -3.50 29.37 12.02
N SER A 310 -3.81 29.43 13.30
CA SER A 310 -3.17 30.34 14.26
C SER A 310 -1.66 30.08 14.40
N ARG A 311 -1.23 28.82 14.34
CA ARG A 311 0.19 28.43 14.37
C ARG A 311 0.92 28.80 13.08
N ILE A 312 0.24 28.68 11.93
CA ILE A 312 0.78 29.05 10.61
C ILE A 312 0.90 30.57 10.50
N GLY A 313 -0.01 31.31 11.13
CA GLY A 313 -0.05 32.77 11.12
C GLY A 313 -0.54 33.37 9.79
N ALA A 314 -1.30 32.58 8.98
CA ALA A 314 -1.85 33.06 7.72
C ALA A 314 -3.15 32.31 7.38
N GLU A 315 -4.07 33.06 6.74
CA GLU A 315 -5.29 32.46 6.19
C GLU A 315 -4.98 31.53 4.99
N PRO A 316 -5.72 30.42 4.84
CA PRO A 316 -5.58 29.54 3.69
C PRO A 316 -6.06 30.19 2.39
N SER A 317 -5.50 29.75 1.26
CA SER A 317 -5.98 30.12 -0.08
C SER A 317 -7.25 29.37 -0.48
N SER A 318 -7.46 28.18 0.07
CA SER A 318 -8.71 27.41 -0.08
C SER A 318 -8.92 26.52 1.14
N GLN A 319 -10.19 26.32 1.49
CA GLN A 319 -10.58 25.48 2.61
C GLN A 319 -11.90 24.78 2.29
N VAL A 320 -11.93 23.46 2.54
CA VAL A 320 -13.14 22.65 2.58
C VAL A 320 -13.15 21.96 3.92
N ILE A 321 -14.26 22.04 4.65
CA ILE A 321 -14.53 21.28 5.87
C ILE A 321 -15.96 20.78 5.73
N GLU A 322 -16.14 19.47 5.62
CA GLU A 322 -17.42 18.88 5.25
C GLU A 322 -17.76 17.70 6.19
N PRO A 323 -18.88 17.82 6.95
CA PRO A 323 -19.42 16.68 7.68
C PRO A 323 -20.04 15.69 6.70
N THR A 324 -19.79 14.42 6.89
CA THR A 324 -20.29 13.38 5.99
C THR A 324 -20.44 12.03 6.69
N THR A 325 -20.98 11.03 6.00
CA THR A 325 -20.99 9.65 6.52
C THR A 325 -19.61 9.02 6.41
N TYR A 326 -19.31 8.05 7.28
CA TYR A 326 -18.04 7.34 7.25
C TYR A 326 -17.75 6.70 5.87
N GLY A 327 -18.76 6.04 5.26
CA GLY A 327 -18.62 5.42 3.94
C GLY A 327 -18.26 6.44 2.86
N HIS A 328 -18.93 7.61 2.86
CA HIS A 328 -18.65 8.66 1.88
C HIS A 328 -17.26 9.30 2.12
N ALA A 329 -16.85 9.48 3.37
CA ALA A 329 -15.50 9.93 3.68
C ALA A 329 -14.44 8.99 3.10
N MET A 330 -14.63 7.67 3.19
CA MET A 330 -13.70 6.70 2.58
C MET A 330 -13.68 6.82 1.05
N MET A 331 -14.81 7.12 0.41
CA MET A 331 -14.86 7.36 -1.04
C MET A 331 -14.18 8.68 -1.43
N ILE A 332 -14.27 9.71 -0.60
CA ILE A 332 -13.52 10.98 -0.78
C ILE A 332 -12.01 10.73 -0.69
N GLU A 333 -11.56 10.07 0.35
CA GLU A 333 -10.14 9.73 0.58
C GLU A 333 -9.59 8.75 -0.48
N ALA A 334 -10.47 7.95 -1.08
CA ALA A 334 -10.15 7.07 -2.20
C ALA A 334 -10.02 7.80 -3.55
N GLY A 335 -10.38 9.09 -3.63
CA GLY A 335 -10.49 9.82 -4.90
C GLY A 335 -11.73 9.45 -5.72
N CYS A 336 -12.67 8.74 -5.14
CA CYS A 336 -13.88 8.19 -5.77
C CYS A 336 -15.17 8.96 -5.41
N THR A 337 -15.09 10.22 -5.02
CA THR A 337 -16.19 11.03 -4.48
C THR A 337 -17.49 10.96 -5.28
N THR A 338 -17.39 10.86 -6.62
CA THR A 338 -18.54 10.84 -7.53
C THR A 338 -18.78 9.48 -8.18
N LEU A 339 -18.04 8.45 -7.75
CA LEU A 339 -18.11 7.10 -8.30
C LEU A 339 -18.88 6.17 -7.36
N SER A 340 -19.53 5.16 -7.93
CA SER A 340 -20.00 4.02 -7.14
C SER A 340 -18.82 3.10 -6.78
N ALA A 341 -19.01 2.18 -5.82
CA ALA A 341 -18.00 1.18 -5.47
C ALA A 341 -17.54 0.40 -6.71
N ASP A 342 -18.47 -0.07 -7.57
CA ASP A 342 -18.16 -0.77 -8.81
C ASP A 342 -17.33 0.08 -9.78
N GLN A 343 -17.57 1.39 -9.84
CA GLN A 343 -16.82 2.30 -10.69
C GLN A 343 -15.42 2.59 -10.14
N CYS A 344 -15.23 2.45 -8.84
CA CYS A 344 -13.95 2.67 -8.16
C CYS A 344 -13.03 1.43 -8.20
N HIS A 345 -13.11 0.66 -9.28
CA HIS A 345 -12.26 -0.48 -9.63
C HIS A 345 -11.51 -0.24 -10.93
N LEU A 346 -10.48 -1.04 -11.16
CA LEU A 346 -9.88 -1.14 -12.50
C LEU A 346 -10.89 -1.76 -13.48
N PRO A 347 -10.95 -1.27 -14.73
CA PRO A 347 -11.86 -1.82 -15.75
C PRO A 347 -11.41 -3.21 -16.18
N GLY A 348 -12.38 -4.12 -16.37
CA GLY A 348 -12.12 -5.45 -16.90
C GLY A 348 -13.09 -6.51 -16.39
N GLY A 349 -12.79 -7.78 -16.72
CA GLY A 349 -13.59 -8.95 -16.34
C GLY A 349 -12.82 -9.98 -15.53
N LEU A 350 -11.59 -9.68 -15.08
CA LEU A 350 -10.82 -10.56 -14.21
C LEU A 350 -11.18 -10.30 -12.73
N PRO A 351 -10.98 -11.28 -11.83
CA PRO A 351 -11.23 -11.10 -10.41
C PRO A 351 -10.58 -9.83 -9.85
N GLY A 352 -11.35 -9.03 -9.10
CA GLY A 352 -10.94 -7.73 -8.57
C GLY A 352 -10.99 -6.57 -9.57
N GLN A 353 -11.60 -6.78 -10.74
CA GLN A 353 -11.95 -5.77 -11.74
C GLN A 353 -13.47 -5.74 -11.93
N THR A 354 -14.00 -4.63 -12.46
CA THR A 354 -15.42 -4.54 -12.85
C THR A 354 -15.56 -3.99 -14.26
N SER A 355 -16.64 -4.33 -14.95
CA SER A 355 -16.92 -3.77 -16.27
C SER A 355 -17.27 -2.28 -16.23
N ALA A 356 -17.72 -1.78 -15.07
CA ALA A 356 -18.00 -0.37 -14.81
C ALA A 356 -16.76 0.41 -14.33
N GLY A 357 -15.65 -0.27 -14.06
CA GLY A 357 -14.44 0.29 -13.47
C GLY A 357 -13.89 1.48 -14.23
N ARG A 358 -13.46 2.51 -13.51
CA ARG A 358 -12.91 3.77 -14.05
C ARG A 358 -11.52 4.10 -13.50
N GLU A 359 -11.05 3.33 -12.50
CA GLU A 359 -9.72 3.51 -11.97
C GLU A 359 -8.65 3.19 -13.03
N THR A 360 -7.53 3.86 -12.94
CA THR A 360 -6.42 3.70 -13.88
C THR A 360 -5.17 3.21 -13.17
N ARG A 361 -4.36 2.45 -13.90
CA ARG A 361 -3.05 2.01 -13.45
C ARG A 361 -2.06 3.17 -13.50
N GLU A 362 -1.20 3.29 -12.49
CA GLU A 362 -0.25 4.39 -12.38
C GLU A 362 1.21 3.90 -12.35
N CYS A 363 2.06 4.56 -13.15
CA CYS A 363 3.50 4.37 -13.08
C CYS A 363 4.07 5.17 -11.92
N GLU A 364 4.55 4.48 -10.91
CA GLU A 364 5.03 5.11 -9.68
C GLU A 364 6.32 4.48 -9.16
N TYR A 365 7.16 5.31 -8.55
CA TYR A 365 8.25 4.91 -7.68
C TYR A 365 8.08 5.56 -6.32
N ALA A 366 8.19 4.76 -5.24
CA ALA A 366 7.98 5.22 -3.89
C ALA A 366 9.12 4.79 -2.95
N ALA A 367 9.30 5.56 -1.88
CA ALA A 367 10.15 5.27 -0.73
C ALA A 367 9.51 5.88 0.52
N SER A 368 10.00 5.57 1.71
CA SER A 368 9.46 6.17 2.93
C SER A 368 10.51 6.41 4.01
N HIS A 369 10.18 7.33 4.91
CA HIS A 369 10.85 7.51 6.20
C HIS A 369 9.81 7.66 7.31
N ILE A 370 10.07 7.10 8.49
CA ILE A 370 9.35 7.41 9.71
C ILE A 370 10.10 8.52 10.45
N PHE A 371 9.37 9.51 10.93
CA PHE A 371 9.90 10.63 11.70
C PHE A 371 9.43 10.49 13.16
N THR A 372 10.38 10.42 14.07
CA THR A 372 10.13 10.31 15.53
C THR A 372 10.30 11.65 16.26
N ARG A 373 10.68 12.68 15.53
CA ARG A 373 10.81 14.07 15.99
C ARG A 373 10.48 15.03 14.86
N PRO A 374 10.07 16.26 15.17
CA PRO A 374 9.90 17.31 14.15
C PRO A 374 11.21 17.58 13.41
N MET A 375 11.10 17.81 12.10
CA MET A 375 12.22 18.23 11.27
C MET A 375 12.67 19.63 11.66
N THR A 376 13.96 19.91 11.50
CA THR A 376 14.52 21.27 11.60
C THR A 376 14.13 22.10 10.36
N THR A 377 14.28 23.42 10.44
CA THR A 377 14.10 24.32 9.29
C THR A 377 14.96 23.87 8.10
N ALA A 378 16.19 23.42 8.32
CA ALA A 378 17.05 22.91 7.25
C ALA A 378 16.47 21.66 6.56
N GLY A 379 15.78 20.77 7.30
CA GLY A 379 15.08 19.62 6.72
C GLY A 379 13.87 20.07 5.88
N ILE A 380 13.12 21.03 6.35
CA ILE A 380 11.98 21.61 5.62
C ILE A 380 12.48 22.29 4.33
N ASP A 381 13.52 23.10 4.40
CA ASP A 381 14.11 23.79 3.23
C ASP A 381 14.63 22.80 2.19
N ALA A 382 15.19 21.67 2.63
CA ALA A 382 15.65 20.59 1.73
C ALA A 382 14.49 19.99 0.95
N ILE A 383 13.34 19.71 1.61
CA ILE A 383 12.11 19.24 0.95
C ILE A 383 11.63 20.27 -0.08
N LEU A 384 11.47 21.53 0.35
CA LEU A 384 10.93 22.59 -0.51
C LEU A 384 11.80 22.83 -1.73
N SER A 385 13.12 22.80 -1.56
CA SER A 385 14.09 22.91 -2.65
C SER A 385 13.94 21.76 -3.66
N ALA A 386 13.88 20.52 -3.19
CA ALA A 386 13.71 19.35 -4.05
C ALA A 386 12.38 19.36 -4.79
N VAL A 387 11.27 19.68 -4.10
CA VAL A 387 9.93 19.71 -4.70
C VAL A 387 9.82 20.79 -5.79
N ARG A 388 10.47 21.94 -5.62
CA ARG A 388 10.53 22.95 -6.70
C ARG A 388 11.17 22.41 -7.97
N THR A 389 12.24 21.62 -7.86
CA THR A 389 12.95 21.09 -9.03
C THR A 389 12.15 20.01 -9.77
N ARG A 390 11.18 19.33 -9.09
CA ARG A 390 10.34 18.29 -9.70
C ARG A 390 9.53 18.81 -10.90
N GLY A 391 9.00 20.02 -10.83
CA GLY A 391 8.21 20.63 -11.90
C GLY A 391 8.96 20.78 -13.23
N GLY A 392 10.28 20.84 -13.23
CA GLY A 392 11.14 20.90 -14.41
C GLY A 392 11.47 19.55 -15.04
N LEU A 393 11.07 18.42 -14.41
CA LEU A 393 11.38 17.09 -14.95
C LEU A 393 10.37 16.68 -16.00
N ALA A 394 10.88 16.14 -17.12
CA ALA A 394 10.06 15.62 -18.21
C ALA A 394 9.41 14.28 -17.86
N GLY A 395 8.41 13.87 -18.66
CA GLY A 395 7.75 12.56 -18.58
C GLY A 395 6.38 12.58 -17.92
N GLY A 396 5.83 13.76 -17.64
CA GLY A 396 4.51 13.92 -17.00
C GLY A 396 4.52 13.60 -15.51
N GLY A 397 3.32 13.48 -14.96
CA GLY A 397 3.09 13.13 -13.57
C GLY A 397 3.54 14.18 -12.56
N GLN A 398 3.51 13.79 -11.31
CA GLN A 398 3.89 14.64 -10.17
C GLN A 398 4.83 13.90 -9.22
N GLY A 399 5.35 14.61 -8.23
CA GLY A 399 6.15 14.01 -7.18
C GLY A 399 6.37 14.95 -6.01
N GLY A 400 6.73 14.37 -4.88
CA GLY A 400 6.94 15.09 -3.63
C GLY A 400 6.86 14.17 -2.43
N ILE A 401 6.26 14.67 -1.36
CA ILE A 401 6.08 13.94 -0.12
C ILE A 401 4.62 14.08 0.34
N ALA A 402 4.04 12.97 0.75
CA ALA A 402 2.84 12.89 1.57
C ALA A 402 3.24 12.47 2.98
N PHE A 403 2.91 13.27 3.99
CA PHE A 403 3.10 12.93 5.38
C PHE A 403 1.77 12.50 5.99
N ASP A 404 1.79 11.38 6.73
CA ASP A 404 0.64 10.82 7.45
C ASP A 404 0.90 10.88 8.95
N ALA A 405 0.07 11.58 9.70
CA ALA A 405 0.21 11.64 11.16
C ALA A 405 0.04 10.27 11.80
N LEU A 406 0.99 9.91 12.65
CA LEU A 406 0.95 8.77 13.55
C LEU A 406 0.64 9.25 14.99
N GLY A 407 0.96 8.46 16.00
CA GLY A 407 0.60 8.76 17.38
C GLY A 407 -0.71 8.10 17.79
N GLY A 408 -1.34 8.59 18.84
CA GLY A 408 -2.61 8.05 19.33
C GLY A 408 -2.56 6.54 19.61
N ALA A 409 -3.56 5.79 19.14
CA ALA A 409 -3.66 4.34 19.32
C ALA A 409 -2.48 3.58 18.70
N VAL A 410 -1.89 4.07 17.60
CA VAL A 410 -0.74 3.42 16.95
C VAL A 410 0.45 3.33 17.92
N ASN A 411 0.74 4.41 18.62
CA ASN A 411 1.90 4.50 19.51
C ASN A 411 1.65 3.91 20.91
N ARG A 412 0.39 3.57 21.26
CA ARG A 412 0.09 2.88 22.53
C ARG A 412 0.38 1.39 22.50
N VAL A 413 0.54 0.81 21.31
CA VAL A 413 0.96 -0.59 21.16
C VAL A 413 2.48 -0.68 21.32
N ARG A 414 2.96 -1.65 22.11
CA ARG A 414 4.41 -1.87 22.25
C ARG A 414 5.03 -2.31 20.92
N ALA A 415 6.25 -1.89 20.64
CA ALA A 415 6.95 -2.19 19.39
C ALA A 415 7.19 -3.70 19.15
N ASP A 416 7.21 -4.52 20.20
CA ASP A 416 7.39 -5.97 20.15
C ASP A 416 6.07 -6.78 20.24
N ALA A 417 4.93 -6.11 20.48
CA ALA A 417 3.63 -6.78 20.60
C ALA A 417 3.12 -7.36 19.27
N THR A 418 3.54 -6.78 18.16
CA THR A 418 3.30 -7.25 16.79
C THR A 418 4.59 -7.13 15.98
N ALA A 419 4.62 -7.64 14.76
CA ALA A 419 5.79 -7.49 13.90
C ALA A 419 5.99 -6.04 13.40
N PHE A 420 4.94 -5.21 13.41
CA PHE A 420 5.01 -3.79 13.07
C PHE A 420 5.74 -3.01 14.18
N VAL A 421 6.96 -2.56 13.89
CA VAL A 421 7.88 -1.98 14.89
C VAL A 421 7.70 -0.48 15.10
N HIS A 422 7.06 0.25 14.17
CA HIS A 422 7.02 1.72 14.11
C HIS A 422 5.98 2.29 15.10
N ARG A 423 6.27 2.21 16.41
CA ARG A 423 5.35 2.58 17.49
C ARG A 423 5.75 3.86 18.23
N ASP A 424 6.79 4.53 17.76
CA ASP A 424 7.30 5.80 18.28
C ASP A 424 7.27 6.94 17.23
N GLY A 425 6.70 6.65 16.05
CA GLY A 425 6.60 7.61 14.96
C GLY A 425 5.64 8.76 15.27
N LEU A 426 6.07 9.99 14.97
CA LEU A 426 5.16 11.14 14.92
C LEU A 426 4.40 11.15 13.60
N PHE A 427 5.08 10.87 12.51
CA PHE A 427 4.47 10.79 11.18
C PHE A 427 5.32 9.91 10.26
N ASN A 428 4.65 9.34 9.28
CA ASN A 428 5.25 8.63 8.17
C ASN A 428 5.34 9.59 6.98
N GLY A 429 6.47 9.64 6.27
CA GLY A 429 6.62 10.37 5.03
C GLY A 429 6.73 9.39 3.87
N GLN A 430 5.77 9.44 2.95
CA GLN A 430 5.80 8.74 1.67
C GLN A 430 6.36 9.68 0.60
N PHE A 431 7.49 9.31 0.04
CA PHE A 431 8.13 9.99 -1.08
C PHE A 431 7.67 9.31 -2.36
N THR A 432 7.12 10.07 -3.29
CA THR A 432 6.61 9.51 -4.55
C THR A 432 7.05 10.33 -5.75
N THR A 433 7.13 9.66 -6.89
CA THR A 433 7.13 10.29 -8.20
C THR A 433 6.40 9.40 -9.19
N THR A 434 5.51 10.01 -9.95
CA THR A 434 4.71 9.35 -10.98
C THR A 434 5.09 9.87 -12.36
N TRP A 435 4.79 9.10 -13.41
CA TRP A 435 5.04 9.48 -14.80
C TRP A 435 4.02 8.84 -15.73
N GLU A 436 3.89 9.40 -16.92
CA GLU A 436 3.03 8.83 -17.95
C GLU A 436 3.59 7.50 -18.48
N THR A 437 2.72 6.57 -18.84
CA THR A 437 3.12 5.27 -19.42
C THR A 437 3.92 5.40 -20.72
N THR A 438 3.79 6.53 -21.41
CA THR A 438 4.51 6.89 -22.65
C THR A 438 5.82 7.62 -22.39
N ALA A 439 6.19 7.90 -21.14
CA ALA A 439 7.39 8.66 -20.80
C ALA A 439 8.66 7.99 -21.33
N PRO A 440 9.59 8.75 -21.94
CA PRO A 440 10.87 8.21 -22.39
C PRO A 440 11.69 7.65 -21.22
N SER A 441 12.43 6.56 -21.45
CA SER A 441 13.24 5.92 -20.42
C SER A 441 14.23 6.88 -19.74
N ALA A 442 14.74 7.88 -20.43
CA ALA A 442 15.63 8.88 -19.85
C ALA A 442 14.90 9.77 -18.83
N ALA A 443 13.67 10.18 -19.14
CA ALA A 443 12.82 10.93 -18.21
C ALA A 443 12.45 10.11 -16.97
N ILE A 444 12.09 8.84 -17.15
CA ILE A 444 11.80 7.92 -16.04
C ILE A 444 13.02 7.79 -15.11
N ARG A 445 14.23 7.59 -15.67
CA ARG A 445 15.47 7.54 -14.87
C ARG A 445 15.74 8.83 -14.12
N ALA A 446 15.52 9.98 -14.73
CA ALA A 446 15.70 11.29 -14.11
C ALA A 446 14.75 11.48 -12.93
N GLN A 447 13.47 11.13 -13.06
CA GLN A 447 12.49 11.19 -11.98
C GLN A 447 12.81 10.24 -10.83
N GLN A 448 13.22 9.01 -11.13
CA GLN A 448 13.64 8.06 -10.10
C GLN A 448 14.94 8.52 -9.39
N ALA A 449 15.88 9.13 -10.12
CA ALA A 449 17.09 9.70 -9.53
C ALA A 449 16.77 10.88 -8.62
N TRP A 450 15.83 11.74 -9.03
CA TRP A 450 15.34 12.84 -8.23
C TRP A 450 14.74 12.36 -6.90
N LEU A 451 13.86 11.35 -6.95
CA LEU A 451 13.24 10.82 -5.73
C LEU A 451 14.29 10.21 -4.80
N ARG A 452 15.23 9.41 -5.33
CA ARG A 452 16.31 8.83 -4.52
C ARG A 452 17.20 9.90 -3.88
N ALA A 453 17.48 11.00 -4.61
CA ALA A 453 18.25 12.12 -4.06
C ALA A 453 17.49 12.79 -2.92
N LEU A 454 16.19 13.07 -3.09
CA LEU A 454 15.32 13.63 -2.04
C LEU A 454 15.27 12.72 -0.82
N HIS A 455 14.98 11.42 -1.00
CA HIS A 455 14.94 10.43 0.08
C HIS A 455 16.28 10.36 0.84
N THR A 456 17.41 10.36 0.13
CA THR A 456 18.75 10.37 0.74
C THR A 456 19.02 11.66 1.52
N THR A 457 18.63 12.80 0.97
CA THR A 457 18.78 14.11 1.63
C THR A 457 17.99 14.19 2.94
N MET A 458 16.86 13.49 3.01
CA MET A 458 16.01 13.48 4.23
C MET A 458 16.49 12.52 5.31
N LYS A 459 17.41 11.60 5.02
CA LYS A 459 17.91 10.59 5.97
C LYS A 459 18.42 11.18 7.31
N PRO A 460 19.16 12.32 7.38
CA PRO A 460 19.60 12.91 8.64
C PRO A 460 18.47 13.47 9.53
N TYR A 461 17.32 13.74 8.96
CA TYR A 461 16.16 14.33 9.64
C TYR A 461 15.13 13.27 10.08
N ALA A 462 15.26 12.05 9.56
CA ALA A 462 14.38 10.91 9.86
C ALA A 462 14.96 9.99 10.95
N SER A 463 14.20 8.98 11.37
CA SER A 463 14.60 8.03 12.41
C SER A 463 15.52 6.89 11.92
N GLY A 464 15.63 6.70 10.60
CA GLY A 464 16.24 5.51 10.00
C GLY A 464 15.25 4.36 9.80
N GLN A 465 14.00 4.50 10.28
CA GLN A 465 12.92 3.56 10.04
C GLN A 465 12.19 3.90 8.74
N ALA A 466 11.61 2.89 8.09
CA ALA A 466 10.80 3.02 6.88
C ALA A 466 9.59 2.06 6.93
N TYR A 467 8.50 2.43 6.26
CA TYR A 467 7.29 1.62 6.27
C TYR A 467 7.33 0.53 5.19
N GLN A 468 7.20 -0.73 5.59
CA GLN A 468 7.36 -1.89 4.71
C GLN A 468 6.29 -2.01 3.61
N ASN A 469 5.13 -1.36 3.75
CA ASN A 469 4.15 -1.27 2.66
C ASN A 469 4.49 -0.18 1.63
N TYR A 470 5.37 0.76 1.98
CA TYR A 470 5.95 1.74 1.05
C TYR A 470 7.38 1.30 0.65
N ALA A 471 7.47 0.03 0.23
CA ALA A 471 8.74 -0.64 -0.01
C ALA A 471 9.56 0.02 -1.13
N ASP A 472 10.84 0.28 -0.84
CA ASP A 472 11.83 0.78 -1.79
C ASP A 472 12.86 -0.31 -2.10
N ALA A 473 12.89 -0.77 -3.36
CA ALA A 473 13.86 -1.77 -3.81
C ALA A 473 15.33 -1.29 -3.70
N GLY A 474 15.56 0.01 -3.59
CA GLY A 474 16.88 0.62 -3.43
C GLY A 474 17.35 0.75 -1.98
N LEU A 475 16.53 0.39 -1.00
CA LEU A 475 16.86 0.50 0.42
C LEU A 475 17.78 -0.66 0.85
N ALA A 476 19.05 -0.39 1.04
CA ALA A 476 20.06 -1.41 1.35
C ALA A 476 19.91 -1.97 2.79
N ASP A 477 19.60 -1.11 3.76
CA ASP A 477 19.43 -1.43 5.17
C ASP A 477 17.98 -1.78 5.56
N TRP A 478 17.21 -2.30 4.59
CA TRP A 478 15.77 -2.58 4.72
C TRP A 478 15.41 -3.47 5.92
N LYS A 479 16.27 -4.42 6.29
CA LYS A 479 16.05 -5.31 7.46
C LYS A 479 15.87 -4.50 8.74
N GLN A 480 16.79 -3.56 8.95
CA GLN A 480 16.75 -2.65 10.10
C GLN A 480 15.64 -1.61 9.94
N ALA A 481 15.49 -1.03 8.75
CA ALA A 481 14.55 0.06 8.51
C ALA A 481 13.09 -0.39 8.62
N TYR A 482 12.74 -1.57 8.09
CA TYR A 482 11.35 -2.08 8.13
C TYR A 482 11.00 -2.81 9.42
N PHE A 483 11.95 -3.49 10.04
CA PHE A 483 11.63 -4.43 11.12
C PHE A 483 12.39 -4.17 12.43
N GLY A 484 13.43 -3.37 12.41
CA GLY A 484 14.19 -2.99 13.60
C GLY A 484 14.58 -4.19 14.45
N SER A 485 14.32 -4.10 15.74
CA SER A 485 14.57 -5.18 16.72
C SER A 485 13.73 -6.44 16.49
N ASN A 486 12.64 -6.36 15.72
CA ASN A 486 11.75 -7.49 15.46
C ASN A 486 12.30 -8.44 14.37
N TYR A 487 13.31 -8.02 13.58
CA TYR A 487 13.82 -8.83 12.46
C TYR A 487 14.31 -10.22 12.88
N SER A 488 15.03 -10.34 13.99
CA SER A 488 15.55 -11.63 14.46
C SER A 488 14.44 -12.60 14.87
N LYS A 489 13.33 -12.10 15.44
CA LYS A 489 12.14 -12.92 15.75
C LYS A 489 11.41 -13.32 14.47
N LEU A 490 11.27 -12.40 13.50
CA LEU A 490 10.69 -12.71 12.17
C LEU A 490 11.49 -13.80 11.46
N LEU A 491 12.82 -13.77 11.55
CA LEU A 491 13.67 -14.78 10.94
C LEU A 491 13.42 -16.18 11.54
N LYS A 492 13.25 -16.29 12.86
CA LYS A 492 12.90 -17.56 13.53
C LYS A 492 11.54 -18.10 13.05
N VAL A 493 10.54 -17.22 12.88
CA VAL A 493 9.24 -17.61 12.33
C VAL A 493 9.40 -18.07 10.87
N LYS A 494 10.20 -17.37 10.08
CA LYS A 494 10.50 -17.75 8.69
C LYS A 494 11.16 -19.13 8.62
N ASP A 495 12.16 -19.40 9.47
CA ASP A 495 12.85 -20.68 9.53
C ASP A 495 11.91 -21.84 9.89
N ARG A 496 10.88 -21.57 10.71
CA ARG A 496 9.89 -22.57 11.12
C ARG A 496 8.85 -22.87 10.03
N TYR A 497 8.34 -21.85 9.33
CA TYR A 497 7.18 -22.02 8.43
C TYR A 497 7.55 -22.01 6.94
N ASP A 498 8.74 -21.55 6.60
CA ASP A 498 9.28 -21.57 5.22
C ASP A 498 10.80 -21.75 5.25
N PRO A 499 11.31 -22.92 5.76
CA PRO A 499 12.75 -23.18 5.87
C PRO A 499 13.46 -23.16 4.51
N ASP A 500 12.77 -23.59 3.45
CA ASP A 500 13.32 -23.67 2.09
C ASP A 500 13.25 -22.35 1.33
N ARG A 501 12.74 -21.28 1.98
CA ARG A 501 12.60 -19.95 1.35
C ARG A 501 11.80 -19.98 0.06
N LEU A 502 10.69 -20.72 0.03
CA LEU A 502 9.78 -20.80 -1.11
C LEU A 502 9.23 -19.41 -1.46
N PHE A 503 8.73 -18.69 -0.43
CA PHE A 503 8.24 -17.32 -0.58
C PHE A 503 9.41 -16.35 -0.42
N ARG A 504 9.90 -15.83 -1.54
CA ARG A 504 11.08 -14.96 -1.59
C ARG A 504 10.90 -13.81 -2.58
N SER A 505 11.35 -12.65 -2.17
CA SER A 505 11.62 -11.47 -2.98
C SER A 505 12.88 -10.80 -2.45
N PRO A 506 13.45 -9.80 -3.12
CA PRO A 506 14.70 -9.17 -2.66
C PRO A 506 14.67 -8.66 -1.22
N GLN A 507 13.50 -8.23 -0.72
CA GLN A 507 13.33 -7.69 0.63
C GLN A 507 12.37 -8.53 1.50
N THR A 508 12.28 -9.82 1.25
CA THR A 508 11.55 -10.77 2.11
C THR A 508 12.43 -11.18 3.30
N VAL A 509 11.84 -11.33 4.49
CA VAL A 509 12.55 -11.84 5.68
C VAL A 509 13.27 -13.16 5.33
N GLY A 510 14.56 -13.23 5.66
CA GLY A 510 15.43 -14.37 5.32
C GLY A 510 16.04 -14.32 3.91
N ALA A 511 15.82 -13.26 3.13
CA ALA A 511 16.59 -13.05 1.90
C ALA A 511 18.06 -12.80 2.22
N SER A 512 18.96 -13.46 1.48
CA SER A 512 20.37 -13.09 1.43
C SER A 512 20.45 -11.69 0.83
N GLY A 513 20.99 -10.73 1.61
CA GLY A 513 21.18 -9.34 1.20
C GLY A 513 22.24 -9.23 0.12
#